data_584e0959dac82678544ab6b18cc9b2e6
#
_entry.id   584e0959dac82678544ab6b18cc9b2e6
#
_cell.length_a   1.000
_cell.length_b   1.000
_cell.length_c   1.000
_cell.angle_alpha   90.00
_cell.angle_beta   90.00
_cell.angle_gamma   90.00
#
_symmetry.space_group_name_H-M   'P 1'
#
loop_
_entity.id
_entity.type
_entity.pdbx_description
1 polymer ?
#
loop_
_entity_poly.entity_id
_entity_poly.type
_entity_poly.pdbx_seq_one_letter_code
_entity_poly.pdbx_strand_id
1 'polypeptide(L)'
;MPLNIPYYETDIPRLVTAAADWLACLLYLRFLPPRCGGARRAVLYTGAFAVLVVYLVATDGFDGWRFNVLYAVSVALMLLFMTAATRADWCQVVFFCTRAFILAGFAASLTWQMYVYFAKDNPLLQGLPALVLFIAAGFGLIFGLMWLVEDGGNIGSVQLDIRPRTATIAAGLAAAVYILSSISYTTLKTPFSARGTMEIYTMRSVVYFGGVALLFAYQSQLCDLSTQREADALRNMLHLQYENYKAKQESVDLINQKYHDLKHQIAVLRSESGEERNAVLDRMEQEIKAYEAQNDTGNKVLDTVLTGKSLTCRAQNIQLTVVADGAALDFMDVMDISNLFGNALDNAIEGTAKVADPERRLIHLSVARQKGFAAIRIENCYDGELQFENGLPVTTKADGRYHGFGVKSIQNTAAKYGGTATITTHDGWFELRVLIPMRQKKEPSA
;
A
#
# COMPACT_ATOMS: atom_id res chain seq x y z
N MET A 1 19.89 58.08 1.09
CA MET A 1 21.13 57.52 1.63
C MET A 1 21.36 56.19 0.94
N PRO A 2 22.48 56.05 0.21
CA PRO A 2 22.83 54.72 -0.29
C PRO A 2 23.11 53.84 0.93
N LEU A 3 22.38 52.77 1.04
CA LEU A 3 22.70 51.70 1.98
C LEU A 3 24.08 51.19 1.58
N ASN A 4 25.12 51.55 2.36
CA ASN A 4 26.43 51.00 2.23
C ASN A 4 26.33 49.52 2.70
N ILE A 5 25.79 48.65 1.86
CA ILE A 5 25.84 47.23 2.10
C ILE A 5 27.28 46.85 1.83
N PRO A 6 28.04 46.42 2.82
CA PRO A 6 29.42 46.01 2.59
C PRO A 6 29.40 44.82 1.65
N TYR A 7 29.86 45.03 0.42
CA TYR A 7 29.91 44.00 -0.66
C TYR A 7 30.76 42.77 -0.31
N TYR A 8 31.26 42.72 0.91
CA TYR A 8 32.14 41.65 1.41
C TYR A 8 31.54 40.81 2.52
N GLU A 9 30.27 41.03 2.86
CA GLU A 9 29.62 40.17 3.83
C GLU A 9 29.40 38.77 3.24
N THR A 10 30.01 37.79 3.91
CA THR A 10 29.96 36.39 3.52
C THR A 10 28.59 35.73 3.81
N ASP A 11 27.65 36.50 4.37
CA ASP A 11 26.34 35.96 4.80
C ASP A 11 25.17 36.61 4.05
N ILE A 12 24.10 35.82 3.88
CA ILE A 12 22.85 36.25 3.26
C ILE A 12 22.05 37.04 4.32
N PRO A 13 21.50 38.23 3.99
CA PRO A 13 20.67 38.95 4.95
C PRO A 13 19.55 38.10 5.53
N ARG A 14 19.37 38.15 6.84
CA ARG A 14 18.40 37.33 7.55
C ARG A 14 16.95 37.49 7.07
N LEU A 15 16.59 38.69 6.62
CA LEU A 15 15.30 38.96 6.01
C LEU A 15 15.08 38.16 4.70
N VAL A 16 16.14 38.01 3.89
CA VAL A 16 16.07 37.23 2.64
C VAL A 16 15.87 35.76 2.95
N THR A 17 16.60 35.24 3.94
CA THR A 17 16.45 33.87 4.43
C THR A 17 15.05 33.63 4.98
N ALA A 18 14.53 34.51 5.84
CA ALA A 18 13.19 34.41 6.40
C ALA A 18 12.08 34.39 5.34
N ALA A 19 12.23 35.25 4.32
CA ALA A 19 11.29 35.28 3.20
C ALA A 19 11.35 33.99 2.36
N ALA A 20 12.53 33.45 2.12
CA ALA A 20 12.70 32.19 1.40
C ALA A 20 12.09 31.02 2.18
N ASP A 21 12.39 30.90 3.49
CA ASP A 21 11.86 29.83 4.37
C ASP A 21 10.33 29.88 4.41
N TRP A 22 9.75 31.06 4.56
CA TRP A 22 8.32 31.23 4.59
C TRP A 22 7.64 30.89 3.25
N LEU A 23 8.17 31.41 2.10
CA LEU A 23 7.64 31.13 0.77
C LEU A 23 7.73 29.63 0.43
N ALA A 24 8.83 28.99 0.78
CA ALA A 24 8.99 27.54 0.60
C ALA A 24 7.94 26.74 1.41
N CYS A 25 7.69 27.12 2.66
CA CYS A 25 6.63 26.52 3.47
C CYS A 25 5.25 26.70 2.80
N LEU A 26 4.95 27.90 2.28
CA LEU A 26 3.68 28.16 1.58
C LEU A 26 3.52 27.30 0.33
N LEU A 27 4.59 27.11 -0.45
CA LEU A 27 4.57 26.26 -1.63
C LEU A 27 4.16 24.84 -1.28
N TYR A 28 4.73 24.24 -0.22
CA TYR A 28 4.44 22.86 0.15
C TYR A 28 3.18 22.67 0.99
N LEU A 29 2.72 23.69 1.72
CA LEU A 29 1.44 23.66 2.42
C LEU A 29 0.23 23.49 1.50
N ARG A 30 0.35 23.80 0.22
CA ARG A 30 -0.73 23.58 -0.75
C ARG A 30 -1.01 22.07 -0.99
N PHE A 31 -0.02 21.21 -0.81
CA PHE A 31 -0.17 19.75 -0.96
C PHE A 31 -0.72 19.05 0.29
N LEU A 32 -0.89 19.80 1.37
CA LEU A 32 -1.35 19.28 2.66
C LEU A 32 -2.76 19.78 2.98
N PRO A 33 -3.61 18.96 3.61
CA PRO A 33 -4.97 19.36 3.98
C PRO A 33 -4.92 20.51 5.01
N PRO A 34 -5.55 21.67 4.72
CA PRO A 34 -5.48 22.83 5.60
C PRO A 34 -6.26 22.60 6.89
N ARG A 35 -5.72 23.08 8.03
CA ARG A 35 -6.36 23.01 9.35
C ARG A 35 -7.38 24.11 9.55
N CYS A 36 -7.09 25.31 9.02
CA CYS A 36 -7.90 26.51 9.17
C CYS A 36 -8.26 27.09 7.81
N GLY A 37 -9.42 27.75 7.71
CA GLY A 37 -9.87 28.47 6.53
C GLY A 37 -9.98 29.97 6.74
N GLY A 38 -10.09 30.74 5.63
CA GLY A 38 -10.38 32.18 5.63
C GLY A 38 -9.38 33.02 6.43
N ALA A 39 -9.89 33.96 7.23
CA ALA A 39 -9.10 34.94 7.97
C ALA A 39 -8.11 34.28 8.97
N ARG A 40 -8.49 33.17 9.61
CA ARG A 40 -7.59 32.47 10.56
C ARG A 40 -6.34 31.93 9.87
N ARG A 41 -6.47 31.46 8.65
CA ARG A 41 -5.34 31.02 7.82
C ARG A 41 -4.40 32.18 7.49
N ALA A 42 -4.95 33.33 7.09
CA ALA A 42 -4.15 34.52 6.81
C ALA A 42 -3.38 35.01 8.07
N VAL A 43 -4.04 35.06 9.22
CA VAL A 43 -3.40 35.45 10.49
C VAL A 43 -2.27 34.48 10.88
N LEU A 44 -2.49 33.19 10.71
CA LEU A 44 -1.46 32.18 11.00
C LEU A 44 -0.25 32.35 10.08
N TYR A 45 -0.47 32.56 8.77
CA TYR A 45 0.61 32.69 7.79
C TYR A 45 1.42 33.98 7.98
N THR A 46 0.77 35.13 8.21
CA THR A 46 1.45 36.38 8.49
C THR A 46 2.14 36.37 9.84
N GLY A 47 1.52 35.77 10.86
CA GLY A 47 2.13 35.59 12.19
C GLY A 47 3.38 34.72 12.15
N ALA A 48 3.35 33.62 11.39
CA ALA A 48 4.53 32.75 11.20
C ALA A 48 5.68 33.49 10.50
N PHE A 49 5.37 34.30 9.49
CA PHE A 49 6.38 35.14 8.83
C PHE A 49 7.01 36.11 9.82
N ALA A 50 6.19 36.83 10.61
CA ALA A 50 6.69 37.77 11.60
C ALA A 50 7.60 37.10 12.65
N VAL A 51 7.22 35.91 13.13
CA VAL A 51 8.02 35.12 14.08
C VAL A 51 9.37 34.71 13.47
N LEU A 52 9.39 34.22 12.23
CA LEU A 52 10.62 33.85 11.54
C LEU A 52 11.54 35.06 11.34
N VAL A 53 10.99 36.20 10.91
CA VAL A 53 11.75 37.44 10.73
C VAL A 53 12.36 37.91 12.06
N VAL A 54 11.54 38.04 13.12
CA VAL A 54 12.01 38.47 14.42
C VAL A 54 13.09 37.54 14.96
N TYR A 55 12.87 36.23 14.85
CA TYR A 55 13.86 35.25 15.31
C TYR A 55 15.19 35.34 14.55
N LEU A 56 15.16 35.34 13.22
CA LEU A 56 16.36 35.36 12.39
C LEU A 56 17.12 36.68 12.51
N VAL A 57 16.43 37.83 12.61
CA VAL A 57 17.04 39.13 12.84
C VAL A 57 17.65 39.23 14.26
N ALA A 58 16.96 38.72 15.29
CA ALA A 58 17.48 38.72 16.65
C ALA A 58 18.72 37.81 16.83
N THR A 59 18.88 36.81 15.94
CA THR A 59 20.03 35.89 15.95
C THR A 59 21.11 36.28 14.92
N ASP A 60 21.03 37.48 14.37
CA ASP A 60 22.08 38.01 13.50
C ASP A 60 23.37 38.31 14.28
N GLY A 61 24.55 38.09 13.65
CA GLY A 61 25.85 38.32 14.28
C GLY A 61 26.41 37.17 15.10
N PHE A 62 25.72 36.00 15.16
CA PHE A 62 26.34 34.81 15.77
C PHE A 62 27.06 33.96 14.72
N ASP A 63 28.32 33.58 15.04
CA ASP A 63 29.19 32.81 14.16
C ASP A 63 29.46 31.38 14.65
N GLY A 64 30.00 30.54 13.76
CA GLY A 64 30.51 29.21 14.06
C GLY A 64 29.40 28.22 14.47
N TRP A 65 29.67 27.40 15.52
CA TRP A 65 28.73 26.36 15.95
C TRP A 65 27.39 26.94 16.51
N ARG A 66 27.45 28.15 17.10
CA ARG A 66 26.24 28.84 17.62
C ARG A 66 25.28 29.15 16.49
N PHE A 67 25.79 29.59 15.36
CA PHE A 67 24.99 29.81 14.17
C PHE A 67 24.22 28.55 13.75
N ASN A 68 24.88 27.39 13.68
CA ASN A 68 24.25 26.15 13.29
C ASN A 68 23.15 25.70 14.25
N VAL A 69 23.34 25.89 15.56
CA VAL A 69 22.32 25.59 16.57
C VAL A 69 21.09 26.51 16.42
N LEU A 70 21.34 27.81 16.25
CA LEU A 70 20.26 28.79 16.05
C LEU A 70 19.51 28.55 14.74
N TYR A 71 20.23 28.13 13.69
CA TYR A 71 19.61 27.78 12.43
C TYR A 71 18.75 26.50 12.51
N ALA A 72 19.14 25.53 13.33
CA ALA A 72 18.31 24.37 13.61
C ALA A 72 16.99 24.75 14.30
N VAL A 73 17.00 25.80 15.14
CA VAL A 73 15.77 26.33 15.73
C VAL A 73 14.86 26.99 14.68
N SER A 74 15.40 27.66 13.65
CA SER A 74 14.57 28.19 12.56
C SER A 74 13.85 27.05 11.80
N VAL A 75 14.54 25.93 11.57
CA VAL A 75 13.89 24.75 10.98
C VAL A 75 12.78 24.20 11.89
N ALA A 76 13.01 24.17 13.20
CA ALA A 76 11.97 23.79 14.16
C ALA A 76 10.76 24.75 14.12
N LEU A 77 10.97 26.05 13.94
CA LEU A 77 9.91 27.04 13.76
C LEU A 77 9.13 26.81 12.42
N MET A 78 9.83 26.48 11.32
CA MET A 78 9.18 26.08 10.07
C MET A 78 8.31 24.84 10.27
N LEU A 79 8.82 23.83 10.98
CA LEU A 79 8.09 22.60 11.29
C LEU A 79 6.85 22.89 12.16
N LEU A 80 6.99 23.75 13.18
CA LEU A 80 5.89 24.17 14.04
C LEU A 80 4.83 24.93 13.23
N PHE A 81 5.24 25.82 12.34
CA PHE A 81 4.34 26.54 11.44
C PHE A 81 3.55 25.58 10.56
N MET A 82 4.23 24.63 9.91
CA MET A 82 3.58 23.65 9.03
C MET A 82 2.63 22.73 9.81
N THR A 83 2.99 22.28 11.02
CA THR A 83 2.10 21.48 11.87
C THR A 83 0.88 22.23 12.32
N ALA A 84 1.01 23.52 12.63
CA ALA A 84 -0.11 24.38 13.00
C ALA A 84 -1.07 24.64 11.82
N ALA A 85 -0.53 24.69 10.60
CA ALA A 85 -1.27 25.05 9.40
C ALA A 85 -2.05 23.87 8.77
N THR A 86 -1.65 22.61 9.04
CA THR A 86 -2.22 21.43 8.38
C THR A 86 -2.80 20.41 9.37
N ARG A 87 -3.67 19.51 8.83
CA ARG A 87 -4.16 18.30 9.52
C ARG A 87 -3.40 17.03 9.13
N ALA A 88 -2.34 17.17 8.34
CA ALA A 88 -1.55 16.05 7.87
C ALA A 88 -0.82 15.35 9.02
N ASP A 89 -0.45 14.08 8.79
CA ASP A 89 0.35 13.29 9.72
C ASP A 89 1.73 13.90 9.92
N TRP A 90 2.31 13.67 11.10
CA TRP A 90 3.65 14.13 11.45
C TRP A 90 4.71 13.77 10.39
N CYS A 91 4.67 12.55 9.86
CA CYS A 91 5.63 12.10 8.84
C CYS A 91 5.53 12.89 7.54
N GLN A 92 4.31 13.25 7.12
CA GLN A 92 4.07 14.10 5.95
C GLN A 92 4.61 15.50 6.18
N VAL A 93 4.32 16.08 7.36
CA VAL A 93 4.80 17.43 7.71
C VAL A 93 6.31 17.48 7.73
N VAL A 94 7.00 16.52 8.36
CA VAL A 94 8.47 16.44 8.36
C VAL A 94 9.02 16.31 6.95
N PHE A 95 8.44 15.47 6.12
CA PHE A 95 8.90 15.28 4.72
C PHE A 95 8.80 16.57 3.91
N PHE A 96 7.65 17.26 3.93
CA PHE A 96 7.46 18.49 3.18
C PHE A 96 8.22 19.68 3.78
N CYS A 97 8.37 19.76 5.12
CA CYS A 97 9.21 20.74 5.77
C CYS A 97 10.68 20.61 5.37
N THR A 98 11.18 19.37 5.29
CA THR A 98 12.53 19.06 4.82
C THR A 98 12.76 19.57 3.40
N ARG A 99 11.81 19.38 2.50
CA ARG A 99 11.87 19.88 1.13
C ARG A 99 11.81 21.42 1.08
N ALA A 100 10.92 22.02 1.89
CA ALA A 100 10.82 23.46 2.00
C ALA A 100 12.16 24.08 2.45
N PHE A 101 12.79 23.50 3.46
CA PHE A 101 14.08 23.92 3.98
C PHE A 101 15.20 23.93 2.91
N ILE A 102 15.33 22.85 2.16
CA ILE A 102 16.37 22.74 1.12
C ILE A 102 16.09 23.69 -0.06
N LEU A 103 14.83 23.82 -0.47
CA LEU A 103 14.41 24.76 -1.53
C LEU A 103 14.63 26.20 -1.11
N ALA A 104 14.31 26.56 0.14
CA ALA A 104 14.57 27.90 0.69
C ALA A 104 16.05 28.22 0.70
N GLY A 105 16.90 27.29 1.13
CA GLY A 105 18.34 27.43 1.11
C GLY A 105 18.89 27.64 -0.31
N PHE A 106 18.36 26.91 -1.29
CA PHE A 106 18.70 27.11 -2.71
C PHE A 106 18.26 28.49 -3.21
N ALA A 107 17.00 28.86 -2.99
CA ALA A 107 16.46 30.12 -3.45
C ALA A 107 17.20 31.32 -2.86
N ALA A 108 17.43 31.32 -1.56
CA ALA A 108 18.18 32.39 -0.89
C ALA A 108 19.63 32.49 -1.40
N SER A 109 20.34 31.34 -1.50
CA SER A 109 21.74 31.32 -1.91
C SER A 109 21.93 31.76 -3.37
N LEU A 110 21.15 31.22 -4.29
CA LEU A 110 21.28 31.55 -5.71
C LEU A 110 20.88 32.99 -5.99
N THR A 111 19.74 33.44 -5.44
CA THR A 111 19.27 34.82 -5.66
C THR A 111 20.27 35.82 -5.10
N TRP A 112 20.82 35.57 -3.90
CA TRP A 112 21.81 36.46 -3.30
C TRP A 112 23.11 36.45 -4.08
N GLN A 113 23.59 35.30 -4.53
CA GLN A 113 24.78 35.19 -5.38
C GLN A 113 24.64 36.01 -6.67
N MET A 114 23.51 35.90 -7.35
CA MET A 114 23.23 36.66 -8.57
C MET A 114 23.15 38.16 -8.27
N TYR A 115 22.49 38.55 -7.19
CA TYR A 115 22.44 39.97 -6.80
C TYR A 115 23.81 40.56 -6.55
N VAL A 116 24.64 39.91 -5.75
CA VAL A 116 26.03 40.37 -5.44
C VAL A 116 26.86 40.48 -6.72
N TYR A 117 26.74 39.51 -7.62
CA TYR A 117 27.45 39.55 -8.90
C TYR A 117 27.07 40.75 -9.77
N PHE A 118 25.78 40.98 -9.97
CA PHE A 118 25.31 42.09 -10.85
C PHE A 118 25.35 43.47 -10.17
N ALA A 119 25.18 43.55 -8.85
CA ALA A 119 25.19 44.83 -8.13
C ALA A 119 26.60 45.35 -7.90
N LYS A 120 27.66 44.49 -7.96
CA LYS A 120 29.07 44.89 -7.76
C LYS A 120 29.50 46.02 -8.71
N ASP A 121 29.13 45.88 -9.98
CA ASP A 121 29.59 46.81 -11.03
C ASP A 121 28.50 47.76 -11.52
N ASN A 122 27.27 47.69 -10.94
CA ASN A 122 26.11 48.51 -11.38
C ASN A 122 25.52 49.33 -10.22
N PRO A 123 25.84 50.67 -10.16
CA PRO A 123 25.30 51.52 -9.10
C PRO A 123 23.75 51.60 -9.04
N LEU A 124 23.05 51.35 -10.14
CA LEU A 124 21.59 51.37 -10.19
C LEU A 124 20.98 50.22 -9.38
N LEU A 125 21.69 49.10 -9.22
CA LEU A 125 21.24 47.94 -8.45
C LEU A 125 21.55 48.06 -6.95
N GLN A 126 22.34 49.05 -6.53
CA GLN A 126 22.76 49.21 -5.13
C GLN A 126 21.70 49.86 -4.24
N GLY A 127 20.56 50.28 -4.80
CA GLY A 127 19.46 50.89 -4.07
C GLY A 127 18.51 49.84 -3.44
N LEU A 128 17.92 50.18 -2.28
CA LEU A 128 16.95 49.31 -1.61
C LEU A 128 15.79 48.87 -2.53
N PRO A 129 15.16 49.75 -3.37
CA PRO A 129 14.10 49.30 -4.26
C PRO A 129 14.57 48.27 -5.29
N ALA A 130 15.78 48.46 -5.83
CA ALA A 130 16.35 47.53 -6.80
C ALA A 130 16.68 46.18 -6.17
N LEU A 131 17.20 46.16 -4.95
CA LEU A 131 17.42 44.98 -4.16
C LEU A 131 16.12 44.16 -3.96
N VAL A 132 15.05 44.83 -3.49
CA VAL A 132 13.75 44.20 -3.26
C VAL A 132 13.16 43.63 -4.56
N LEU A 133 13.25 44.41 -5.65
CA LEU A 133 12.77 43.96 -6.96
C LEU A 133 13.56 42.75 -7.47
N PHE A 134 14.90 42.75 -7.31
CA PHE A 134 15.76 41.64 -7.72
C PHE A 134 15.47 40.35 -6.94
N ILE A 135 15.30 40.46 -5.62
CA ILE A 135 14.95 39.31 -4.75
C ILE A 135 13.55 38.79 -5.13
N ALA A 136 12.58 39.68 -5.30
CA ALA A 136 11.22 39.28 -5.69
C ALA A 136 11.20 38.58 -7.06
N ALA A 137 11.99 39.05 -8.05
CA ALA A 137 12.11 38.42 -9.35
C ALA A 137 12.78 37.04 -9.26
N GLY A 138 13.89 36.93 -8.50
CA GLY A 138 14.61 35.69 -8.31
C GLY A 138 13.76 34.63 -7.58
N PHE A 139 13.09 34.99 -6.50
CA PHE A 139 12.19 34.13 -5.79
C PHE A 139 10.98 33.74 -6.65
N GLY A 140 10.39 34.73 -7.38
CA GLY A 140 9.29 34.46 -8.30
C GLY A 140 9.66 33.43 -9.37
N LEU A 141 10.89 33.51 -9.91
CA LEU A 141 11.40 32.56 -10.89
C LEU A 141 11.58 31.17 -10.26
N ILE A 142 12.29 31.07 -9.14
CA ILE A 142 12.65 29.77 -8.53
C ILE A 142 11.41 29.05 -7.99
N PHE A 143 10.61 29.75 -7.19
CA PHE A 143 9.37 29.17 -6.63
C PHE A 143 8.31 28.93 -7.71
N GLY A 144 8.24 29.79 -8.73
CA GLY A 144 7.37 29.60 -9.88
C GLY A 144 7.73 28.40 -10.73
N LEU A 145 9.01 28.21 -11.03
CA LEU A 145 9.49 27.01 -11.72
C LEU A 145 9.22 25.75 -10.88
N MET A 146 9.53 25.79 -9.58
CA MET A 146 9.26 24.65 -8.71
C MET A 146 7.77 24.34 -8.61
N TRP A 147 6.93 25.37 -8.58
CA TRP A 147 5.47 25.20 -8.62
C TRP A 147 5.02 24.49 -9.91
N LEU A 148 5.53 24.90 -11.08
CA LEU A 148 5.19 24.25 -12.36
C LEU A 148 5.66 22.80 -12.43
N VAL A 149 6.86 22.52 -11.92
CA VAL A 149 7.42 21.15 -11.88
C VAL A 149 6.61 20.23 -10.95
N GLU A 150 6.23 20.72 -9.78
CA GLU A 150 5.41 19.96 -8.81
C GLU A 150 3.97 19.76 -9.31
N ASP A 151 3.38 20.75 -9.97
CA ASP A 151 2.00 20.69 -10.50
C ASP A 151 1.91 19.79 -11.73
N GLY A 152 2.89 19.86 -12.64
CA GLY A 152 2.96 19.04 -13.87
C GLY A 152 3.18 17.55 -13.61
N GLY A 153 3.76 17.19 -12.47
CA GLY A 153 4.00 15.81 -12.06
C GLY A 153 2.78 15.06 -11.49
N ASN A 154 1.59 15.69 -11.45
CA ASN A 154 0.38 15.13 -10.81
C ASN A 154 0.58 14.76 -9.33
N ILE A 155 1.62 15.31 -8.71
CA ILE A 155 2.11 14.98 -7.36
C ILE A 155 1.08 15.39 -6.29
N GLY A 156 0.26 16.41 -6.59
CA GLY A 156 -0.80 16.89 -5.71
C GLY A 156 -2.04 15.99 -5.62
N SER A 157 -2.23 15.07 -6.57
CA SER A 157 -3.41 14.19 -6.61
C SER A 157 -3.17 12.83 -5.92
N VAL A 158 -1.91 12.45 -5.71
CA VAL A 158 -1.55 11.19 -5.05
C VAL A 158 -1.44 11.44 -3.55
N GLN A 159 -2.35 10.88 -2.76
CA GLN A 159 -2.19 10.80 -1.31
C GLN A 159 -0.98 9.91 -1.00
N LEU A 160 0.18 10.55 -0.85
CA LEU A 160 1.42 9.87 -0.46
C LEU A 160 1.28 9.36 0.98
N ASP A 161 1.21 8.05 1.14
CA ASP A 161 1.35 7.38 2.44
C ASP A 161 2.83 7.44 2.86
N ILE A 162 3.22 8.54 3.51
CA ILE A 162 4.60 8.76 3.94
C ILE A 162 4.85 8.02 5.25
N ARG A 163 5.57 6.93 5.15
CA ARG A 163 5.98 6.12 6.31
C ARG A 163 7.09 6.82 7.10
N PRO A 164 7.25 6.54 8.41
CA PRO A 164 8.31 7.12 9.25
C PRO A 164 9.71 6.95 8.64
N ARG A 165 9.99 5.81 8.03
CA ARG A 165 11.28 5.55 7.35
C ARG A 165 11.54 6.52 6.19
N THR A 166 10.52 6.88 5.42
CA THR A 166 10.63 7.83 4.30
C THR A 166 10.94 9.23 4.80
N ALA A 167 10.25 9.67 5.87
CA ALA A 167 10.48 10.97 6.49
C ALA A 167 11.88 11.07 7.10
N THR A 168 12.36 10.02 7.77
CA THR A 168 13.73 9.99 8.35
C THR A 168 14.81 10.01 7.28
N ILE A 169 14.63 9.32 6.14
CA ILE A 169 15.56 9.37 5.02
C ILE A 169 15.64 10.79 4.44
N ALA A 170 14.49 11.42 4.19
CA ALA A 170 14.44 12.78 3.67
C ALA A 170 15.13 13.77 4.63
N ALA A 171 14.85 13.69 5.94
CA ALA A 171 15.47 14.51 6.97
C ALA A 171 16.99 14.29 7.04
N GLY A 172 17.45 13.04 6.93
CA GLY A 172 18.87 12.70 6.89
C GLY A 172 19.57 13.26 5.66
N LEU A 173 18.95 13.19 4.48
CA LEU A 173 19.46 13.80 3.24
C LEU A 173 19.56 15.34 3.40
N ALA A 174 18.55 15.99 3.94
CA ALA A 174 18.58 17.44 4.15
C ALA A 174 19.64 17.85 5.18
N ALA A 175 19.81 17.12 6.25
CA ALA A 175 20.89 17.35 7.22
C ALA A 175 22.27 17.22 6.56
N ALA A 176 22.49 16.21 5.72
CA ALA A 176 23.73 16.02 4.97
C ALA A 176 23.98 17.18 4.00
N VAL A 177 22.97 17.60 3.23
CA VAL A 177 23.06 18.77 2.32
C VAL A 177 23.38 20.04 3.10
N TYR A 178 22.71 20.27 4.23
CA TYR A 178 22.98 21.43 5.08
C TYR A 178 24.41 21.43 5.64
N ILE A 179 24.87 20.31 6.20
CA ILE A 179 26.22 20.16 6.73
C ILE A 179 27.25 20.43 5.62
N LEU A 180 27.07 19.82 4.44
CA LEU A 180 27.99 19.99 3.31
C LEU A 180 28.00 21.45 2.81
N SER A 181 26.84 22.12 2.74
CA SER A 181 26.75 23.54 2.37
C SER A 181 27.41 24.47 3.41
N SER A 182 27.42 24.07 4.69
CA SER A 182 27.94 24.87 5.79
C SER A 182 29.47 24.72 5.97
N ILE A 183 30.08 23.64 5.50
CA ILE A 183 31.51 23.39 5.61
C ILE A 183 32.33 24.49 4.91
N SER A 184 31.82 25.07 3.83
CA SER A 184 32.57 26.07 3.03
C SER A 184 32.85 27.37 3.77
N TYR A 185 32.05 27.75 4.78
CA TYR A 185 32.22 28.98 5.55
C TYR A 185 32.49 28.78 7.04
N THR A 186 32.60 27.52 7.48
CA THR A 186 32.98 27.23 8.86
C THR A 186 34.44 27.64 9.10
N THR A 187 34.75 28.18 10.28
CA THR A 187 36.07 28.67 10.66
C THR A 187 37.17 27.60 10.72
N LEU A 188 36.82 26.33 10.60
CA LEU A 188 37.72 25.19 10.52
C LEU A 188 38.40 25.17 9.14
N LYS A 189 39.72 25.26 9.09
CA LYS A 189 40.53 25.07 7.86
C LYS A 189 40.39 23.62 7.39
N THR A 190 39.43 23.36 6.53
CA THR A 190 39.16 22.05 5.91
C THR A 190 39.58 22.10 4.44
N PRO A 191 39.79 20.95 3.77
CA PRO A 191 39.99 20.92 2.32
C PRO A 191 38.87 21.54 1.50
N PHE A 192 37.69 21.69 2.11
CA PHE A 192 36.46 22.26 1.51
C PHE A 192 36.25 23.73 1.87
N SER A 193 37.14 24.34 2.65
CA SER A 193 37.03 25.77 3.01
C SER A 193 37.30 26.64 1.79
N ALA A 194 36.35 27.51 1.47
CA ALA A 194 36.48 28.45 0.36
C ALA A 194 37.50 29.55 0.69
N ARG A 195 38.21 30.03 -0.34
CA ARG A 195 39.18 31.10 -0.22
C ARG A 195 38.56 32.49 -0.49
N GLY A 196 37.47 32.53 -1.15
CA GLY A 196 36.76 33.76 -1.52
C GLY A 196 35.26 33.68 -1.32
N THR A 197 34.61 34.84 -1.15
CA THR A 197 33.16 34.98 -0.92
C THR A 197 32.32 34.36 -2.04
N MET A 198 32.75 34.56 -3.29
CA MET A 198 32.02 34.00 -4.45
C MET A 198 32.08 32.47 -4.50
N GLU A 199 33.19 31.88 -4.05
CA GLU A 199 33.34 30.42 -3.96
C GLU A 199 32.37 29.85 -2.93
N ILE A 200 32.16 30.54 -1.78
CA ILE A 200 31.18 30.15 -0.75
C ILE A 200 29.77 30.11 -1.34
N TYR A 201 29.35 31.16 -2.04
CA TYR A 201 28.01 31.20 -2.65
C TYR A 201 27.86 30.14 -3.72
N THR A 202 28.86 29.92 -4.56
CA THR A 202 28.82 28.91 -5.61
C THR A 202 28.68 27.51 -5.00
N MET A 203 29.48 27.17 -4.00
CA MET A 203 29.39 25.88 -3.31
C MET A 203 28.00 25.68 -2.66
N ARG A 204 27.52 26.71 -1.96
CA ARG A 204 26.19 26.66 -1.34
C ARG A 204 25.09 26.44 -2.38
N SER A 205 25.07 27.25 -3.45
CA SER A 205 24.05 27.16 -4.50
C SER A 205 24.06 25.79 -5.19
N VAL A 206 25.24 25.25 -5.52
CA VAL A 206 25.39 23.95 -6.18
C VAL A 206 24.95 22.81 -5.25
N VAL A 207 25.37 22.84 -3.97
CA VAL A 207 25.02 21.80 -2.99
C VAL A 207 23.52 21.80 -2.72
N TYR A 208 22.89 22.97 -2.53
CA TYR A 208 21.44 23.05 -2.34
C TYR A 208 20.67 22.66 -3.60
N PHE A 209 21.16 23.02 -4.80
CA PHE A 209 20.57 22.55 -6.05
C PHE A 209 20.57 21.03 -6.15
N GLY A 210 21.72 20.41 -5.86
CA GLY A 210 21.84 18.94 -5.77
C GLY A 210 20.85 18.34 -4.76
N GLY A 211 20.69 19.00 -3.60
CA GLY A 211 19.72 18.62 -2.57
C GLY A 211 18.26 18.69 -3.06
N VAL A 212 17.87 19.77 -3.76
CA VAL A 212 16.56 19.92 -4.37
C VAL A 212 16.32 18.81 -5.39
N ALA A 213 17.28 18.56 -6.29
CA ALA A 213 17.19 17.53 -7.32
C ALA A 213 17.04 16.12 -6.71
N LEU A 214 17.84 15.81 -5.67
CA LEU A 214 17.78 14.52 -4.98
C LEU A 214 16.41 14.31 -4.29
N LEU A 215 15.93 15.31 -3.55
CA LEU A 215 14.64 15.20 -2.86
C LEU A 215 13.47 15.17 -3.84
N PHE A 216 13.58 15.86 -4.97
CA PHE A 216 12.59 15.77 -6.05
C PHE A 216 12.58 14.37 -6.69
N ALA A 217 13.75 13.82 -7.05
CA ALA A 217 13.87 12.47 -7.59
C ALA A 217 13.33 11.41 -6.61
N TYR A 218 13.64 11.56 -5.31
CA TYR A 218 13.14 10.68 -4.27
C TYR A 218 11.61 10.72 -4.18
N GLN A 219 11.00 11.89 -4.25
CA GLN A 219 9.54 12.02 -4.28
C GLN A 219 8.94 11.41 -5.54
N SER A 220 9.53 11.67 -6.72
CA SER A 220 9.08 11.08 -7.99
C SER A 220 9.04 9.55 -7.91
N GLN A 221 10.10 8.94 -7.38
CA GLN A 221 10.13 7.49 -7.15
C GLN A 221 9.03 7.00 -6.20
N LEU A 222 8.72 7.76 -5.15
CA LEU A 222 7.63 7.40 -4.23
C LEU A 222 6.26 7.45 -4.91
N CYS A 223 6.03 8.46 -5.76
CA CYS A 223 4.80 8.57 -6.55
C CYS A 223 4.68 7.42 -7.55
N ASP A 224 5.75 7.09 -8.28
CA ASP A 224 5.76 5.98 -9.24
C ASP A 224 5.46 4.64 -8.56
N LEU A 225 6.08 4.38 -7.40
CA LEU A 225 5.84 3.17 -6.62
C LEU A 225 4.39 3.10 -6.09
N SER A 226 3.80 4.23 -5.71
CA SER A 226 2.40 4.30 -5.27
C SER A 226 1.46 3.97 -6.42
N THR A 227 1.67 4.59 -7.57
CA THR A 227 0.87 4.36 -8.79
C THR A 227 0.99 2.92 -9.28
N GLN A 228 2.19 2.33 -9.24
CA GLN A 228 2.39 0.92 -9.59
C GLN A 228 1.62 -0.02 -8.66
N ARG A 229 1.64 0.23 -7.35
CA ARG A 229 0.89 -0.58 -6.37
C ARG A 229 -0.61 -0.51 -6.60
N GLU A 230 -1.15 0.67 -6.90
CA GLU A 230 -2.57 0.84 -7.22
C GLU A 230 -2.94 0.10 -8.52
N ALA A 231 -2.10 0.21 -9.55
CA ALA A 231 -2.28 -0.51 -10.80
C ALA A 231 -2.24 -2.04 -10.61
N ASP A 232 -1.32 -2.56 -9.79
CA ASP A 232 -1.22 -3.99 -9.49
C ASP A 232 -2.42 -4.48 -8.66
N ALA A 233 -2.89 -3.68 -7.70
CA ALA A 233 -4.10 -4.01 -6.93
C ALA A 233 -5.33 -4.08 -7.83
N LEU A 234 -5.48 -3.14 -8.77
CA LEU A 234 -6.57 -3.12 -9.74
C LEU A 234 -6.48 -4.32 -10.70
N ARG A 235 -5.29 -4.66 -11.19
CA ARG A 235 -5.08 -5.85 -12.04
C ARG A 235 -5.47 -7.14 -11.33
N ASN A 236 -5.10 -7.27 -10.06
CA ASN A 236 -5.46 -8.44 -9.25
C ASN A 236 -6.97 -8.54 -9.06
N MET A 237 -7.64 -7.42 -8.82
CA MET A 237 -9.10 -7.37 -8.71
C MET A 237 -9.80 -7.78 -10.00
N LEU A 238 -9.32 -7.28 -11.15
CA LEU A 238 -9.85 -7.66 -12.47
C LEU A 238 -9.62 -9.15 -12.77
N HIS A 239 -8.46 -9.68 -12.40
CA HIS A 239 -8.19 -11.12 -12.55
C HIS A 239 -9.15 -11.98 -11.74
N LEU A 240 -9.38 -11.62 -10.48
CA LEU A 240 -10.36 -12.32 -9.63
C LEU A 240 -11.79 -12.23 -10.19
N GLN A 241 -12.19 -11.09 -10.75
CA GLN A 241 -13.49 -10.95 -11.40
C GLN A 241 -13.59 -11.83 -12.64
N TYR A 242 -12.53 -11.90 -13.44
CA TYR A 242 -12.49 -12.75 -14.62
C TYR A 242 -12.59 -14.23 -14.27
N GLU A 243 -11.86 -14.70 -13.26
CA GLU A 243 -11.94 -16.09 -12.77
C GLU A 243 -13.37 -16.42 -12.25
N ASN A 244 -13.97 -15.51 -11.50
CA ASN A 244 -15.35 -15.66 -11.06
C ASN A 244 -16.35 -15.70 -12.23
N TYR A 245 -16.14 -14.87 -13.26
CA TYR A 245 -16.97 -14.89 -14.46
C TYR A 245 -16.82 -16.22 -15.20
N LYS A 246 -15.61 -16.70 -15.38
CA LYS A 246 -15.32 -17.99 -16.04
C LYS A 246 -15.98 -19.16 -15.30
N ALA A 247 -15.86 -19.20 -13.98
CA ALA A 247 -16.50 -20.23 -13.16
C ALA A 247 -18.04 -20.21 -13.29
N LYS A 248 -18.64 -19.01 -13.36
CA LYS A 248 -20.08 -18.88 -13.65
C LYS A 248 -20.45 -19.38 -15.04
N GLN A 249 -19.65 -19.07 -16.04
CA GLN A 249 -19.87 -19.53 -17.42
C GLN A 249 -19.82 -21.05 -17.50
N GLU A 250 -18.79 -21.67 -16.90
CA GLU A 250 -18.65 -23.14 -16.84
C GLU A 250 -19.87 -23.79 -16.13
N SER A 251 -20.40 -23.16 -15.08
CA SER A 251 -21.60 -23.63 -14.39
C SER A 251 -22.84 -23.55 -15.29
N VAL A 252 -23.01 -22.47 -16.05
CA VAL A 252 -24.10 -22.31 -17.02
C VAL A 252 -24.01 -23.35 -18.14
N ASP A 253 -22.82 -23.60 -18.65
CA ASP A 253 -22.59 -24.59 -19.70
C ASP A 253 -22.91 -26.01 -19.21
N LEU A 254 -22.52 -26.34 -17.97
CA LEU A 254 -22.88 -27.60 -17.33
C LEU A 254 -24.40 -27.77 -17.19
N ILE A 255 -25.11 -26.71 -16.74
CA ILE A 255 -26.58 -26.72 -16.63
C ILE A 255 -27.21 -26.93 -18.00
N ASN A 256 -26.75 -26.23 -19.03
CA ASN A 256 -27.26 -26.37 -20.39
C ASN A 256 -27.02 -27.79 -20.94
N GLN A 257 -25.88 -28.38 -20.69
CA GLN A 257 -25.58 -29.76 -21.07
C GLN A 257 -26.54 -30.74 -20.36
N LYS A 258 -26.74 -30.59 -19.05
CA LYS A 258 -27.67 -31.42 -18.29
C LYS A 258 -29.14 -31.24 -18.77
N TYR A 259 -29.55 -30.01 -19.09
CA TYR A 259 -30.86 -29.76 -19.68
C TYR A 259 -31.04 -30.45 -21.02
N HIS A 260 -30.04 -30.45 -21.89
CA HIS A 260 -30.06 -31.13 -23.18
C HIS A 260 -30.17 -32.66 -23.00
N ASP A 261 -29.38 -33.23 -22.07
CA ASP A 261 -29.42 -34.66 -21.76
C ASP A 261 -30.80 -35.08 -21.24
N LEU A 262 -31.40 -34.29 -20.32
CA LEU A 262 -32.72 -34.53 -19.80
C LEU A 262 -33.80 -34.49 -20.90
N LYS A 263 -33.69 -33.49 -21.81
CA LYS A 263 -34.60 -33.37 -22.95
C LYS A 263 -34.51 -34.58 -23.88
N HIS A 264 -33.33 -35.10 -24.10
CA HIS A 264 -33.08 -36.30 -24.92
C HIS A 264 -33.71 -37.55 -24.26
N GLN A 265 -33.50 -37.73 -22.96
CA GLN A 265 -34.06 -38.81 -22.16
C GLN A 265 -35.60 -38.78 -22.18
N ILE A 266 -36.22 -37.59 -22.03
CA ILE A 266 -37.67 -37.41 -22.15
C ILE A 266 -38.20 -37.79 -23.57
N ALA A 267 -37.42 -37.46 -24.62
CA ALA A 267 -37.80 -37.79 -25.98
C ALA A 267 -37.78 -39.30 -26.23
N VAL A 268 -36.78 -39.99 -25.69
CA VAL A 268 -36.70 -41.47 -25.74
C VAL A 268 -37.88 -42.10 -25.00
N LEU A 269 -38.20 -41.62 -23.79
CA LEU A 269 -39.35 -42.11 -22.99
C LEU A 269 -40.70 -41.93 -23.70
N ARG A 270 -40.82 -40.93 -24.58
CA ARG A 270 -42.04 -40.72 -25.39
C ARG A 270 -42.20 -41.69 -26.56
N SER A 271 -41.08 -42.28 -27.02
CA SER A 271 -41.06 -43.16 -28.18
C SER A 271 -41.13 -44.66 -27.88
N GLU A 272 -40.93 -45.05 -26.61
CA GLU A 272 -40.83 -46.45 -26.19
C GLU A 272 -42.12 -46.98 -25.52
N SER A 273 -42.36 -48.29 -25.67
CA SER A 273 -43.51 -48.99 -25.14
C SER A 273 -43.21 -49.78 -23.86
N GLY A 274 -44.04 -49.63 -22.85
CA GLY A 274 -44.23 -50.50 -21.67
C GLY A 274 -42.98 -50.79 -20.81
N GLU A 275 -42.28 -51.89 -21.04
CA GLU A 275 -41.21 -52.37 -20.20
C GLU A 275 -39.89 -51.54 -20.36
N GLU A 276 -39.54 -51.14 -21.56
CA GLU A 276 -38.37 -50.32 -21.84
C GLU A 276 -38.48 -48.90 -21.25
N ARG A 277 -39.69 -48.34 -21.27
CA ARG A 277 -40.01 -47.07 -20.62
C ARG A 277 -39.78 -47.10 -19.11
N ASN A 278 -40.17 -48.20 -18.45
CA ASN A 278 -39.97 -48.35 -17.01
C ASN A 278 -38.52 -48.50 -16.65
N ALA A 279 -37.71 -49.20 -17.45
CA ALA A 279 -36.25 -49.34 -17.25
C ALA A 279 -35.52 -48.00 -17.39
N VAL A 280 -35.97 -47.11 -18.30
CA VAL A 280 -35.40 -45.75 -18.45
C VAL A 280 -35.84 -44.85 -17.28
N LEU A 281 -37.09 -44.95 -16.85
CA LEU A 281 -37.59 -44.23 -15.66
C LEU A 281 -36.86 -44.63 -14.39
N ASP A 282 -36.67 -45.94 -14.18
CA ASP A 282 -35.89 -46.46 -13.02
C ASP A 282 -34.44 -45.96 -13.03
N ARG A 283 -33.83 -45.88 -14.21
CA ARG A 283 -32.46 -45.34 -14.36
C ARG A 283 -32.39 -43.83 -14.07
N MET A 284 -33.42 -43.05 -14.56
CA MET A 284 -33.55 -41.64 -14.24
C MET A 284 -33.80 -41.41 -12.75
N GLU A 285 -34.67 -42.23 -12.14
CA GLU A 285 -34.93 -42.17 -10.70
C GLU A 285 -33.69 -42.49 -9.87
N GLN A 286 -32.90 -43.48 -10.30
CA GLN A 286 -31.58 -43.76 -9.68
C GLN A 286 -30.58 -42.62 -9.86
N GLU A 287 -30.54 -41.99 -11.02
CA GLU A 287 -29.67 -40.82 -11.26
C GLU A 287 -30.13 -39.60 -10.44
N ILE A 288 -31.44 -39.35 -10.33
CA ILE A 288 -32.00 -38.29 -9.50
C ILE A 288 -31.78 -38.59 -8.01
N LYS A 289 -32.03 -39.84 -7.55
CA LYS A 289 -31.76 -40.24 -6.17
C LYS A 289 -30.25 -40.17 -5.86
N ALA A 290 -29.40 -40.48 -6.82
CA ALA A 290 -27.94 -40.27 -6.66
C ALA A 290 -27.57 -38.79 -6.58
N TYR A 291 -28.38 -37.90 -7.14
CA TYR A 291 -28.20 -36.44 -7.06
C TYR A 291 -28.80 -35.86 -5.77
N GLU A 292 -29.99 -36.34 -5.36
CA GLU A 292 -30.69 -35.91 -4.12
C GLU A 292 -30.10 -36.51 -2.84
N ALA A 293 -29.49 -37.68 -2.90
CA ALA A 293 -28.85 -38.34 -1.75
C ALA A 293 -27.51 -37.66 -1.33
N GLN A 294 -27.11 -36.61 -1.98
CA GLN A 294 -25.82 -35.94 -1.72
C GLN A 294 -26.00 -34.73 -0.82
N ASN A 295 -25.72 -34.94 0.46
CA ASN A 295 -25.35 -33.94 1.46
C ASN A 295 -26.48 -32.95 1.83
N ASP A 296 -27.39 -33.38 2.68
CA ASP A 296 -28.20 -32.46 3.49
C ASP A 296 -27.48 -32.23 4.83
N THR A 297 -26.50 -31.31 4.80
CA THR A 297 -25.72 -30.92 5.99
C THR A 297 -26.46 -29.91 6.85
N GLY A 298 -27.59 -29.36 6.37
CA GLY A 298 -28.28 -28.22 6.97
C GLY A 298 -27.74 -26.85 6.57
N ASN A 299 -26.72 -26.78 5.68
CA ASN A 299 -26.22 -25.52 5.11
C ASN A 299 -26.17 -25.61 3.57
N LYS A 300 -27.05 -24.88 2.90
CA LYS A 300 -27.20 -24.92 1.43
C LYS A 300 -25.92 -24.61 0.65
N VAL A 301 -25.07 -23.73 1.18
CA VAL A 301 -23.81 -23.36 0.51
C VAL A 301 -22.83 -24.53 0.57
N LEU A 302 -22.68 -25.15 1.74
CA LEU A 302 -21.86 -26.33 1.90
C LEU A 302 -22.37 -27.48 1.04
N ASP A 303 -23.68 -27.71 1.00
CA ASP A 303 -24.30 -28.76 0.19
C ASP A 303 -23.99 -28.58 -1.30
N THR A 304 -24.06 -27.34 -1.79
CA THR A 304 -23.71 -27.00 -3.20
C THR A 304 -22.26 -27.31 -3.51
N VAL A 305 -21.33 -26.90 -2.63
CA VAL A 305 -19.88 -27.15 -2.81
C VAL A 305 -19.60 -28.66 -2.78
N LEU A 306 -20.17 -29.37 -1.79
CA LEU A 306 -19.99 -30.82 -1.65
C LEU A 306 -20.53 -31.59 -2.85
N THR A 307 -21.68 -31.21 -3.37
CA THR A 307 -22.27 -31.84 -4.56
C THR A 307 -21.33 -31.72 -5.77
N GLY A 308 -20.81 -30.51 -6.06
CA GLY A 308 -19.87 -30.32 -7.15
C GLY A 308 -18.58 -31.11 -6.98
N LYS A 309 -18.00 -31.14 -5.78
CA LYS A 309 -16.74 -31.86 -5.49
C LYS A 309 -16.94 -33.37 -5.46
N SER A 310 -18.08 -33.86 -5.02
CA SER A 310 -18.42 -35.30 -5.08
C SER A 310 -18.47 -35.82 -6.51
N LEU A 311 -18.98 -35.03 -7.46
CA LEU A 311 -18.97 -35.39 -8.89
C LEU A 311 -17.53 -35.50 -9.41
N THR A 312 -16.67 -34.53 -9.04
CA THR A 312 -15.25 -34.56 -9.41
C THR A 312 -14.53 -35.77 -8.81
N CYS A 313 -14.78 -36.10 -7.55
CA CYS A 313 -14.23 -37.27 -6.89
C CYS A 313 -14.61 -38.57 -7.61
N ARG A 314 -15.89 -38.74 -7.96
CA ARG A 314 -16.38 -39.91 -8.70
C ARG A 314 -15.71 -40.06 -10.07
N ALA A 315 -15.58 -38.95 -10.82
CA ALA A 315 -14.90 -38.95 -12.11
C ALA A 315 -13.42 -39.38 -12.04
N GLN A 316 -12.78 -39.22 -10.86
CA GLN A 316 -11.38 -39.59 -10.62
C GLN A 316 -11.21 -40.88 -9.78
N ASN A 317 -12.28 -41.64 -9.55
CA ASN A 317 -12.31 -42.82 -8.70
C ASN A 317 -11.80 -42.53 -7.29
N ILE A 318 -12.22 -41.42 -6.69
CA ILE A 318 -11.92 -41.01 -5.32
C ILE A 318 -13.16 -41.22 -4.46
N GLN A 319 -13.03 -41.90 -3.33
CA GLN A 319 -14.13 -42.04 -2.38
C GLN A 319 -14.13 -40.86 -1.40
N LEU A 320 -15.18 -40.02 -1.47
CA LEU A 320 -15.41 -38.91 -0.54
C LEU A 320 -16.43 -39.35 0.53
N THR A 321 -16.04 -39.34 1.80
CA THR A 321 -16.93 -39.53 2.95
C THR A 321 -17.16 -38.22 3.68
N VAL A 322 -18.42 -37.83 3.88
CA VAL A 322 -18.81 -36.58 4.52
C VAL A 322 -19.64 -36.83 5.76
N VAL A 323 -19.24 -36.25 6.89
CA VAL A 323 -20.02 -36.19 8.15
C VAL A 323 -20.03 -34.75 8.63
N ALA A 324 -21.06 -33.98 8.27
CA ALA A 324 -21.07 -32.54 8.50
C ALA A 324 -22.36 -32.04 9.16
N ASP A 325 -22.23 -31.29 10.25
CA ASP A 325 -23.24 -30.38 10.80
C ASP A 325 -23.05 -29.00 10.17
N GLY A 326 -23.66 -28.77 9.02
CA GLY A 326 -23.56 -27.51 8.28
C GLY A 326 -24.14 -26.31 9.02
N ALA A 327 -25.11 -26.51 9.91
CA ALA A 327 -25.66 -25.47 10.75
C ALA A 327 -24.61 -24.87 11.73
N ALA A 328 -23.48 -25.56 11.95
CA ALA A 328 -22.34 -25.03 12.69
C ALA A 328 -21.66 -23.86 11.96
N LEU A 329 -21.95 -23.63 10.66
CA LEU A 329 -21.32 -22.63 9.81
C LEU A 329 -22.24 -21.41 9.52
N ASP A 330 -23.44 -21.37 10.05
CA ASP A 330 -24.44 -20.32 9.73
C ASP A 330 -24.00 -18.89 10.11
N PHE A 331 -22.98 -18.73 10.93
CA PHE A 331 -22.40 -17.45 11.28
C PHE A 331 -21.39 -16.93 10.24
N MET A 332 -20.99 -17.78 9.28
CA MET A 332 -20.00 -17.44 8.25
C MET A 332 -20.70 -16.87 6.99
N ASP A 333 -19.97 -16.02 6.28
CA ASP A 333 -20.40 -15.50 4.99
C ASP A 333 -20.41 -16.62 3.92
N VAL A 334 -21.36 -16.54 2.98
CA VAL A 334 -21.53 -17.50 1.88
C VAL A 334 -20.26 -17.68 1.06
N MET A 335 -19.58 -16.56 0.75
CA MET A 335 -18.34 -16.60 -0.03
C MET A 335 -17.20 -17.23 0.76
N ASP A 336 -17.12 -17.00 2.08
CA ASP A 336 -16.09 -17.55 2.94
C ASP A 336 -16.24 -19.07 3.10
N ILE A 337 -17.48 -19.57 3.23
CA ILE A 337 -17.77 -21.01 3.23
C ILE A 337 -17.33 -21.62 1.90
N SER A 338 -17.77 -21.03 0.78
CA SER A 338 -17.44 -21.52 -0.55
C SER A 338 -15.92 -21.55 -0.80
N ASN A 339 -15.21 -20.48 -0.42
CA ASN A 339 -13.76 -20.38 -0.58
C ASN A 339 -12.99 -21.37 0.31
N LEU A 340 -13.40 -21.53 1.56
CA LEU A 340 -12.74 -22.42 2.50
C LEU A 340 -12.87 -23.88 2.04
N PHE A 341 -14.10 -24.34 1.82
CA PHE A 341 -14.34 -25.73 1.43
C PHE A 341 -13.93 -26.03 -0.01
N GLY A 342 -14.09 -25.05 -0.92
CA GLY A 342 -13.62 -25.16 -2.30
C GLY A 342 -12.12 -25.40 -2.36
N ASN A 343 -11.32 -24.52 -1.76
CA ASN A 343 -9.86 -24.65 -1.74
C ASN A 343 -9.38 -25.91 -0.99
N ALA A 344 -10.02 -26.26 0.12
CA ALA A 344 -9.62 -27.40 0.92
C ALA A 344 -9.88 -28.73 0.19
N LEU A 345 -11.05 -28.85 -0.45
CA LEU A 345 -11.41 -30.06 -1.21
C LEU A 345 -10.62 -30.14 -2.53
N ASP A 346 -10.32 -29.02 -3.19
CA ASP A 346 -9.46 -29.03 -4.40
C ASP A 346 -8.06 -29.55 -4.06
N ASN A 347 -7.48 -29.08 -2.96
CA ASN A 347 -6.19 -29.58 -2.48
C ASN A 347 -6.24 -31.09 -2.17
N ALA A 348 -7.31 -31.54 -1.50
CA ALA A 348 -7.50 -32.94 -1.15
C ALA A 348 -7.64 -33.81 -2.42
N ILE A 349 -8.45 -33.39 -3.40
CA ILE A 349 -8.65 -34.11 -4.66
C ILE A 349 -7.34 -34.19 -5.45
N GLU A 350 -6.61 -33.06 -5.57
CA GLU A 350 -5.31 -33.06 -6.27
C GLU A 350 -4.26 -33.98 -5.62
N GLY A 351 -4.22 -34.02 -4.28
CA GLY A 351 -3.32 -34.89 -3.53
C GLY A 351 -3.67 -36.36 -3.72
N THR A 352 -4.96 -36.67 -3.57
CA THR A 352 -5.47 -38.05 -3.64
C THR A 352 -5.43 -38.60 -5.08
N ALA A 353 -5.63 -37.78 -6.10
CA ALA A 353 -5.57 -38.21 -7.50
C ALA A 353 -4.21 -38.78 -7.90
N LYS A 354 -3.13 -38.38 -7.19
CA LYS A 354 -1.75 -38.84 -7.42
C LYS A 354 -1.45 -40.19 -6.73
N VAL A 355 -2.34 -40.65 -5.86
CA VAL A 355 -2.16 -41.95 -5.15
C VAL A 355 -2.28 -43.10 -6.16
N ALA A 356 -1.27 -43.96 -6.21
CA ALA A 356 -1.19 -45.03 -7.20
C ALA A 356 -2.28 -46.09 -6.99
N ASP A 357 -2.54 -46.46 -5.74
CA ASP A 357 -3.52 -47.48 -5.38
C ASP A 357 -4.94 -46.87 -5.33
N PRO A 358 -5.87 -47.29 -6.21
CA PRO A 358 -7.25 -46.80 -6.23
C PRO A 358 -8.02 -47.03 -4.93
N GLU A 359 -7.73 -48.11 -4.17
CA GLU A 359 -8.41 -48.39 -2.91
C GLU A 359 -7.99 -47.42 -1.80
N ARG A 360 -6.84 -46.79 -1.93
CA ARG A 360 -6.33 -45.74 -1.03
C ARG A 360 -6.76 -44.35 -1.42
N ARG A 361 -7.53 -44.15 -2.48
CA ARG A 361 -8.02 -42.84 -2.89
C ARG A 361 -9.21 -42.40 -2.03
N LEU A 362 -8.91 -41.98 -0.81
CA LEU A 362 -9.89 -41.67 0.22
C LEU A 362 -9.79 -40.20 0.64
N ILE A 363 -10.93 -39.54 0.78
CA ILE A 363 -11.07 -38.20 1.36
C ILE A 363 -12.14 -38.27 2.43
N HIS A 364 -11.84 -37.76 3.63
CA HIS A 364 -12.80 -37.65 4.72
C HIS A 364 -12.97 -36.20 5.08
N LEU A 365 -14.23 -35.74 5.14
CA LEU A 365 -14.61 -34.41 5.59
C LEU A 365 -15.52 -34.52 6.80
N SER A 366 -15.18 -33.82 7.87
CA SER A 366 -16.08 -33.69 9.03
C SER A 366 -16.21 -32.23 9.46
N VAL A 367 -17.45 -31.84 9.81
CA VAL A 367 -17.80 -30.55 10.41
C VAL A 367 -18.63 -30.81 11.64
N ALA A 368 -18.20 -30.32 12.79
CA ALA A 368 -18.87 -30.54 14.07
C ALA A 368 -18.78 -29.33 14.99
N ARG A 369 -19.75 -29.20 15.88
CA ARG A 369 -19.70 -28.24 16.99
C ARG A 369 -18.91 -28.85 18.15
N GLN A 370 -17.81 -28.23 18.54
CA GLN A 370 -17.00 -28.65 19.68
C GLN A 370 -16.74 -27.48 20.64
N LYS A 371 -17.28 -27.56 21.85
CA LYS A 371 -17.00 -26.59 22.95
C LYS A 371 -17.05 -25.11 22.55
N GLY A 372 -18.05 -24.72 21.73
CA GLY A 372 -18.20 -23.35 21.25
C GLY A 372 -17.41 -23.00 19.99
N PHE A 373 -16.80 -24.00 19.34
CA PHE A 373 -16.11 -23.86 18.06
C PHE A 373 -16.79 -24.68 16.97
N ALA A 374 -16.77 -24.17 15.75
CA ALA A 374 -16.95 -24.96 14.55
C ALA A 374 -15.61 -25.63 14.24
N ALA A 375 -15.55 -26.95 14.36
CA ALA A 375 -14.41 -27.75 14.05
C ALA A 375 -14.57 -28.38 12.67
N ILE A 376 -13.71 -28.03 11.73
CA ILE A 376 -13.68 -28.54 10.36
C ILE A 376 -12.41 -29.38 10.23
N ARG A 377 -12.55 -30.62 9.74
CA ARG A 377 -11.44 -31.53 9.50
C ARG A 377 -11.58 -32.13 8.12
N ILE A 378 -10.54 -32.03 7.34
CA ILE A 378 -10.47 -32.62 6.00
C ILE A 378 -9.18 -33.43 5.94
N GLU A 379 -9.33 -34.72 5.65
CA GLU A 379 -8.23 -35.65 5.56
C GLU A 379 -8.23 -36.30 4.19
N ASN A 380 -7.05 -36.48 3.64
CA ASN A 380 -6.90 -37.20 2.38
C ASN A 380 -5.62 -38.06 2.38
N CYS A 381 -5.67 -39.20 1.70
CA CYS A 381 -4.49 -39.97 1.42
C CYS A 381 -3.60 -39.25 0.39
N TYR A 382 -2.29 -39.40 0.56
CA TYR A 382 -1.30 -38.93 -0.41
C TYR A 382 -0.11 -39.91 -0.48
N ASP A 383 0.60 -39.87 -1.61
CA ASP A 383 1.85 -40.61 -1.82
C ASP A 383 3.01 -39.61 -1.97
N GLY A 384 4.20 -39.97 -1.42
CA GLY A 384 5.42 -39.17 -1.49
C GLY A 384 5.75 -38.39 -0.22
N GLU A 385 6.84 -37.64 -0.25
CA GLU A 385 7.29 -36.79 0.86
C GLU A 385 6.84 -35.37 0.66
N LEU A 386 6.21 -34.78 1.69
CA LEU A 386 5.86 -33.37 1.72
C LEU A 386 6.93 -32.60 2.49
N GLN A 387 7.50 -31.59 1.84
CA GLN A 387 8.40 -30.65 2.51
C GLN A 387 7.59 -29.51 3.10
N PHE A 388 7.93 -29.10 4.32
CA PHE A 388 7.27 -28.01 5.03
C PHE A 388 8.25 -26.85 5.22
N GLU A 389 7.81 -25.64 4.89
CA GLU A 389 8.51 -24.40 5.15
C GLU A 389 7.57 -23.47 5.93
N ASN A 390 8.01 -23.02 7.12
CA ASN A 390 7.19 -22.21 8.05
C ASN A 390 5.83 -22.84 8.41
N GLY A 391 5.75 -24.18 8.52
CA GLY A 391 4.53 -24.91 8.85
C GLY A 391 3.53 -25.04 7.69
N LEU A 392 3.91 -24.71 6.47
CA LEU A 392 3.13 -24.86 5.26
C LEU A 392 3.81 -25.84 4.30
N PRO A 393 3.03 -26.68 3.59
CA PRO A 393 3.60 -27.58 2.59
C PRO A 393 4.15 -26.77 1.41
N VAL A 394 5.38 -27.10 0.99
CA VAL A 394 6.01 -26.51 -0.20
C VAL A 394 5.36 -27.11 -1.44
N THR A 395 4.92 -26.26 -2.37
CA THR A 395 4.25 -26.73 -3.58
C THR A 395 5.25 -27.38 -4.53
N THR A 396 4.92 -28.56 -5.05
CA THR A 396 5.73 -29.32 -6.04
C THR A 396 5.47 -28.89 -7.49
N LYS A 397 4.66 -27.85 -7.75
CA LYS A 397 4.31 -27.40 -9.10
C LYS A 397 5.36 -26.43 -9.65
N ALA A 398 5.81 -26.65 -10.91
CA ALA A 398 6.87 -25.90 -11.58
C ALA A 398 6.56 -24.43 -11.86
N ASP A 399 5.29 -23.98 -11.78
CA ASP A 399 4.88 -22.59 -11.99
C ASP A 399 4.76 -21.82 -10.66
N GLY A 400 5.89 -21.39 -10.13
CA GLY A 400 6.03 -20.76 -8.81
C GLY A 400 5.34 -19.40 -8.61
N ARG A 401 4.64 -18.85 -9.62
CA ARG A 401 4.00 -17.52 -9.53
C ARG A 401 2.53 -17.54 -9.09
N TYR A 402 1.85 -18.68 -9.13
CA TYR A 402 0.40 -18.75 -8.89
C TYR A 402 -0.05 -19.85 -7.91
N HIS A 403 0.86 -20.57 -7.24
CA HIS A 403 0.53 -21.68 -6.35
C HIS A 403 1.01 -21.47 -4.91
N GLY A 404 0.22 -21.94 -3.95
CA GLY A 404 0.38 -21.68 -2.51
C GLY A 404 -0.71 -20.78 -1.93
N PHE A 405 -1.61 -20.26 -2.78
CA PHE A 405 -2.70 -19.39 -2.34
C PHE A 405 -3.84 -20.14 -1.65
N GLY A 406 -4.08 -21.41 -1.98
CA GLY A 406 -5.19 -22.19 -1.42
C GLY A 406 -5.11 -22.31 0.10
N VAL A 407 -3.98 -22.77 0.63
CA VAL A 407 -3.76 -22.89 2.09
C VAL A 407 -3.74 -21.53 2.78
N LYS A 408 -3.09 -20.53 2.18
CA LYS A 408 -3.09 -19.16 2.71
C LYS A 408 -4.49 -18.57 2.73
N SER A 409 -5.31 -18.84 1.70
CA SER A 409 -6.72 -18.41 1.65
C SER A 409 -7.52 -19.03 2.79
N ILE A 410 -7.34 -20.33 3.07
CA ILE A 410 -7.99 -21.02 4.19
C ILE A 410 -7.57 -20.39 5.52
N GLN A 411 -6.27 -20.15 5.73
CA GLN A 411 -5.76 -19.50 6.95
C GLN A 411 -6.32 -18.10 7.13
N ASN A 412 -6.36 -17.29 6.07
CA ASN A 412 -6.92 -15.94 6.09
C ASN A 412 -8.43 -15.96 6.41
N THR A 413 -9.17 -16.92 5.81
CA THR A 413 -10.59 -17.09 6.11
C THR A 413 -10.80 -17.48 7.57
N ALA A 414 -10.04 -18.43 8.09
CA ALA A 414 -10.12 -18.81 9.51
C ALA A 414 -9.78 -17.63 10.44
N ALA A 415 -8.70 -16.89 10.14
CA ALA A 415 -8.26 -15.74 10.92
C ALA A 415 -9.31 -14.60 10.92
N LYS A 416 -10.03 -14.37 9.81
CA LYS A 416 -11.13 -13.39 9.70
C LYS A 416 -12.20 -13.61 10.78
N TYR A 417 -12.44 -14.85 11.17
CA TYR A 417 -13.40 -15.22 12.21
C TYR A 417 -12.74 -15.49 13.57
N GLY A 418 -11.46 -15.15 13.75
CA GLY A 418 -10.72 -15.36 14.98
C GLY A 418 -10.35 -16.84 15.24
N GLY A 419 -10.37 -17.64 14.19
CA GLY A 419 -10.02 -19.05 14.21
C GLY A 419 -8.58 -19.33 13.75
N THR A 420 -8.23 -20.60 13.70
CA THR A 420 -6.91 -21.11 13.27
C THR A 420 -7.07 -22.26 12.29
N ALA A 421 -6.12 -22.38 11.36
CA ALA A 421 -6.00 -23.53 10.46
C ALA A 421 -4.63 -24.16 10.64
N THR A 422 -4.60 -25.46 10.89
CA THR A 422 -3.38 -26.26 11.09
C THR A 422 -3.36 -27.41 10.10
N ILE A 423 -2.14 -27.77 9.67
CA ILE A 423 -1.90 -28.89 8.77
C ILE A 423 -0.97 -29.87 9.46
N THR A 424 -1.34 -31.15 9.43
CA THR A 424 -0.53 -32.25 9.96
C THR A 424 -0.50 -33.40 8.96
N THR A 425 0.56 -34.18 9.01
CA THR A 425 0.69 -35.41 8.19
C THR A 425 1.04 -36.59 9.11
N HIS A 426 0.38 -37.72 8.91
CA HIS A 426 0.63 -38.96 9.65
C HIS A 426 0.24 -40.17 8.81
N ASP A 427 1.07 -41.18 8.79
CA ASP A 427 0.80 -42.49 8.17
C ASP A 427 0.23 -42.43 6.72
N GLY A 428 0.73 -41.51 5.89
CA GLY A 428 0.25 -41.31 4.52
C GLY A 428 -1.06 -40.53 4.41
N TRP A 429 -1.50 -39.92 5.50
CA TRP A 429 -2.63 -38.99 5.53
C TRP A 429 -2.19 -37.55 5.68
N PHE A 430 -2.77 -36.67 4.88
CA PHE A 430 -2.71 -35.21 5.03
C PHE A 430 -3.97 -34.74 5.73
N GLU A 431 -3.84 -34.06 6.85
CA GLU A 431 -4.95 -33.56 7.64
C GLU A 431 -4.92 -32.03 7.69
N LEU A 432 -5.98 -31.39 7.23
CA LEU A 432 -6.29 -29.99 7.44
C LEU A 432 -7.32 -29.86 8.55
N ARG A 433 -6.98 -29.17 9.63
CA ARG A 433 -7.87 -28.90 10.75
C ARG A 433 -8.08 -27.40 10.90
N VAL A 434 -9.35 -26.96 10.87
CA VAL A 434 -9.74 -25.56 11.06
C VAL A 434 -10.66 -25.46 12.28
N LEU A 435 -10.32 -24.56 13.20
CA LEU A 435 -11.12 -24.28 14.40
C LEU A 435 -11.53 -22.81 14.38
N ILE A 436 -12.85 -22.55 14.35
CA ILE A 436 -13.41 -21.21 14.31
C ILE A 436 -14.35 -21.02 15.50
N PRO A 437 -14.15 -19.98 16.35
CA PRO A 437 -15.06 -19.73 17.46
C PRO A 437 -16.43 -19.29 16.93
N MET A 438 -17.49 -19.98 17.38
CA MET A 438 -18.87 -19.61 17.06
C MET A 438 -19.27 -18.41 17.93
N ARG A 439 -19.23 -17.18 17.34
CA ARG A 439 -19.78 -15.99 18.01
C ARG A 439 -21.29 -16.13 18.04
N GLN A 440 -21.90 -16.17 19.24
CA GLN A 440 -23.34 -15.98 19.37
C GLN A 440 -23.70 -14.64 18.70
N LYS A 441 -24.63 -14.66 17.73
CA LYS A 441 -25.26 -13.45 17.21
C LYS A 441 -25.83 -12.71 18.42
N LYS A 442 -25.28 -11.53 18.79
CA LYS A 442 -25.95 -10.61 19.67
C LYS A 442 -27.28 -10.27 19.00
N GLU A 443 -28.40 -10.69 19.60
CA GLU A 443 -29.70 -10.17 19.24
C GLU A 443 -29.67 -8.65 19.35
N PRO A 444 -30.19 -7.91 18.35
CA PRO A 444 -30.32 -6.47 18.49
C PRO A 444 -31.23 -6.22 19.71
N SER A 445 -30.70 -5.58 20.71
CA SER A 445 -31.49 -5.08 21.85
C SER A 445 -32.63 -4.24 21.33
N ALA A 446 -33.86 -4.65 21.69
CA ALA A 446 -35.11 -4.02 21.40
C ALA A 446 -35.17 -2.56 21.93
#